data_ad9a665bb757867de421d6c7f9b4c952
#
_entry.id   ad9a665bb757867de421d6c7f9b4c952
#
_cell.length_a   1.000
_cell.length_b   1.000
_cell.length_c   1.000
_cell.angle_alpha   90.00
_cell.angle_beta   90.00
_cell.angle_gamma   90.00
#
_symmetry.space_group_name_H-M   'P 1'
#
loop_
_entity.id
_entity.type
_entity.pdbx_description
1 polymer ?
#
loop_
_entity_poly.entity_id
_entity_poly.type
_entity_poly.pdbx_seq_one_letter_code
_entity_poly.pdbx_strand_id
1 'polypeptide(L)'
;MGLKVKRRHGAGERVDPRLVKAISNPLRVEILVECSLAPISQSEFRTRQGNRHSAQLISHHFDVLVELGTISVAFTRRIKGSKVNYYEATARALFSEEDFVHLPEALKGSFSALICSTFQENVHESLLASVFDSYAERHASWSPLRLDLIGFLKLCGRLDEIFCSLNAEQEAAMERMQRSGERPMHVTVGMFGFETPPPAREHEQPRMP
;
A
#
# COMPACT_ATOMS: atom_id res chain seq x y z
N MET A 1 -19.16 4.56 16.62
CA MET A 1 -19.08 3.16 17.10
C MET A 1 -17.71 2.67 16.68
N GLY A 2 -16.72 2.78 17.59
CA GLY A 2 -15.31 2.62 17.27
C GLY A 2 -14.95 1.16 17.03
N LEU A 3 -14.43 0.84 15.86
CA LEU A 3 -13.75 -0.41 15.57
C LEU A 3 -12.44 -0.45 16.37
N LYS A 4 -12.46 -1.11 17.52
CA LYS A 4 -11.24 -1.50 18.23
C LYS A 4 -10.51 -2.53 17.36
N VAL A 5 -9.50 -2.08 16.61
CA VAL A 5 -8.53 -2.96 15.99
C VAL A 5 -7.74 -3.61 17.13
N LYS A 6 -8.14 -4.83 17.46
CA LYS A 6 -7.43 -5.69 18.41
C LYS A 6 -6.11 -6.11 17.79
N ARG A 7 -5.01 -5.49 18.22
CA ARG A 7 -3.67 -6.05 18.02
C ARG A 7 -3.64 -7.42 18.71
N ARG A 8 -3.58 -8.47 17.92
CA ARG A 8 -3.19 -9.82 18.33
C ARG A 8 -2.43 -10.43 17.16
N HIS A 9 -1.15 -10.19 17.09
CA HIS A 9 -0.25 -11.14 16.47
C HIS A 9 0.73 -11.56 17.54
N GLY A 10 0.41 -12.70 18.16
CA GLY A 10 1.34 -13.44 19.01
C GLY A 10 2.29 -14.23 18.09
N ALA A 11 3.53 -14.36 18.50
CA ALA A 11 4.54 -15.15 17.81
C ALA A 11 3.97 -16.55 17.44
N GLY A 12 3.91 -16.84 16.13
CA GLY A 12 3.49 -18.17 15.60
C GLY A 12 2.19 -18.18 14.79
N GLU A 13 1.53 -17.06 14.54
CA GLU A 13 0.29 -17.04 13.75
C GLU A 13 0.62 -17.14 12.26
N ARG A 14 0.12 -18.20 11.60
CA ARG A 14 0.27 -18.40 10.15
C ARG A 14 -0.42 -17.27 9.42
N VAL A 15 0.22 -16.73 8.35
CA VAL A 15 -0.39 -15.75 7.42
C VAL A 15 -1.80 -16.22 7.07
N ASP A 16 -2.78 -15.30 7.11
CA ASP A 16 -4.17 -15.66 6.74
C ASP A 16 -4.19 -16.18 5.30
N PRO A 17 -4.57 -17.45 5.07
CA PRO A 17 -4.60 -18.04 3.72
C PRO A 17 -5.47 -17.27 2.74
N ARG A 18 -6.48 -16.53 3.25
CA ARG A 18 -7.36 -15.67 2.44
C ARG A 18 -6.59 -14.47 1.90
N LEU A 19 -5.73 -13.88 2.72
CA LEU A 19 -4.89 -12.77 2.31
C LEU A 19 -3.87 -13.22 1.25
N VAL A 20 -3.19 -14.36 1.49
CA VAL A 20 -2.28 -14.95 0.47
C VAL A 20 -3.00 -15.19 -0.84
N LYS A 21 -4.23 -15.74 -0.79
CA LYS A 21 -5.03 -15.96 -2.00
C LYS A 21 -5.45 -14.64 -2.66
N ALA A 22 -5.79 -13.61 -1.89
CA ALA A 22 -6.15 -12.30 -2.41
C ALA A 22 -5.00 -11.69 -3.23
N ILE A 23 -3.77 -11.74 -2.72
CA ILE A 23 -2.60 -11.11 -3.36
C ILE A 23 -1.90 -12.02 -4.38
N SER A 24 -2.30 -13.26 -4.55
CA SER A 24 -1.68 -14.18 -5.54
C SER A 24 -1.94 -13.80 -7.00
N ASN A 25 -2.67 -12.71 -7.26
CA ASN A 25 -2.96 -12.21 -8.60
C ASN A 25 -2.71 -10.69 -8.63
N PRO A 26 -1.89 -10.16 -9.58
CA PRO A 26 -1.54 -8.74 -9.65
C PRO A 26 -2.76 -7.82 -9.72
N LEU A 27 -3.76 -8.15 -10.53
CA LEU A 27 -4.97 -7.33 -10.66
C LEU A 27 -5.76 -7.24 -9.33
N ARG A 28 -5.78 -8.32 -8.52
CA ARG A 28 -6.39 -8.26 -7.18
C ARG A 28 -5.62 -7.36 -6.24
N VAL A 29 -4.29 -7.34 -6.32
CA VAL A 29 -3.48 -6.43 -5.52
C VAL A 29 -3.75 -4.97 -5.92
N GLU A 30 -3.81 -4.66 -7.21
CA GLU A 30 -4.19 -3.32 -7.69
C GLU A 30 -5.58 -2.89 -7.15
N ILE A 31 -6.57 -3.79 -7.20
CA ILE A 31 -7.90 -3.54 -6.63
C ILE A 31 -7.83 -3.28 -5.11
N LEU A 32 -7.06 -4.08 -4.37
CA LEU A 32 -6.90 -3.92 -2.93
C LEU A 32 -6.27 -2.58 -2.58
N VAL A 33 -5.23 -2.16 -3.31
CA VAL A 33 -4.59 -0.86 -3.14
C VAL A 33 -5.61 0.27 -3.35
N GLU A 34 -6.34 0.26 -4.46
CA GLU A 34 -7.35 1.29 -4.74
C GLU A 34 -8.46 1.31 -3.69
N CYS A 35 -8.96 0.14 -3.27
CA CYS A 35 -9.96 0.03 -2.20
C CYS A 35 -9.44 0.45 -0.82
N SER A 36 -8.13 0.43 -0.59
CA SER A 36 -7.51 0.89 0.66
C SER A 36 -7.36 2.41 0.70
N LEU A 37 -7.24 3.05 -0.46
CA LEU A 37 -7.13 4.51 -0.56
C LEU A 37 -8.48 5.20 -0.38
N ALA A 38 -9.52 4.70 -1.06
CA ALA A 38 -10.88 5.23 -0.97
C ALA A 38 -11.89 4.22 -1.52
N PRO A 39 -13.17 4.29 -1.11
CA PRO A 39 -14.21 3.47 -1.72
C PRO A 39 -14.29 3.71 -3.23
N ILE A 40 -14.17 2.64 -4.01
CA ILE A 40 -14.16 2.69 -5.49
C ILE A 40 -15.15 1.70 -6.09
N SER A 41 -15.79 2.08 -7.20
CA SER A 41 -16.62 1.17 -7.99
C SER A 41 -15.80 0.43 -9.05
N GLN A 42 -16.29 -0.73 -9.49
CA GLN A 42 -15.67 -1.52 -10.57
C GLN A 42 -15.48 -0.70 -11.87
N SER A 43 -16.43 0.19 -12.17
CA SER A 43 -16.36 1.05 -13.36
C SER A 43 -15.32 2.16 -13.23
N GLU A 44 -15.21 2.78 -12.05
CA GLU A 44 -14.18 3.79 -11.77
C GLU A 44 -12.78 3.17 -11.77
N PHE A 45 -12.61 2.01 -11.12
CA PHE A 45 -11.35 1.26 -11.17
C PHE A 45 -10.95 0.97 -12.62
N ARG A 46 -11.87 0.45 -13.44
CA ARG A 46 -11.60 0.18 -14.85
C ARG A 46 -11.16 1.43 -15.63
N THR A 47 -11.78 2.57 -15.35
CA THR A 47 -11.43 3.85 -15.99
C THR A 47 -10.05 4.32 -15.58
N ARG A 48 -9.71 4.27 -14.28
CA ARG A 48 -8.36 4.61 -13.79
C ARG A 48 -7.27 3.73 -14.40
N GLN A 49 -7.58 2.45 -14.60
CA GLN A 49 -6.68 1.50 -15.29
C GLN A 49 -6.63 1.68 -16.82
N GLY A 50 -7.13 2.79 -17.36
CA GLY A 50 -7.13 3.05 -18.81
C GLY A 50 -7.88 2.00 -19.62
N ASN A 51 -8.87 1.32 -19.04
CA ASN A 51 -9.65 0.23 -19.64
C ASN A 51 -8.79 -0.96 -20.15
N ARG A 52 -7.62 -1.20 -19.57
CA ARG A 52 -6.71 -2.30 -19.94
C ARG A 52 -7.33 -3.70 -19.77
N HIS A 53 -8.33 -3.82 -18.90
CA HIS A 53 -9.00 -5.07 -18.58
C HIS A 53 -10.48 -5.02 -18.94
N SER A 54 -11.06 -6.19 -19.31
CA SER A 54 -12.51 -6.29 -19.56
C SER A 54 -13.32 -6.07 -18.28
N ALA A 55 -14.53 -5.53 -18.41
CA ALA A 55 -15.44 -5.34 -17.28
C ALA A 55 -15.73 -6.66 -16.55
N GLN A 56 -15.84 -7.75 -17.29
CA GLN A 56 -16.12 -9.09 -16.76
C GLN A 56 -14.95 -9.60 -15.89
N LEU A 57 -13.70 -9.39 -16.35
CA LEU A 57 -12.52 -9.80 -15.61
C LEU A 57 -12.40 -9.01 -14.30
N ILE A 58 -12.61 -7.70 -14.35
CA ILE A 58 -12.60 -6.84 -13.18
C ILE A 58 -13.68 -7.28 -12.18
N SER A 59 -14.93 -7.46 -12.66
CA SER A 59 -16.04 -7.93 -11.80
C SER A 59 -15.68 -9.23 -11.10
N HIS A 60 -15.16 -10.22 -11.84
CA HIS A 60 -14.73 -11.49 -11.27
C HIS A 60 -13.71 -11.32 -10.12
N HIS A 61 -12.72 -10.44 -10.30
CA HIS A 61 -11.70 -10.23 -9.25
C HIS A 61 -12.25 -9.47 -8.04
N PHE A 62 -13.16 -8.53 -8.22
CA PHE A 62 -13.89 -7.91 -7.11
C PHE A 62 -14.71 -8.94 -6.33
N ASP A 63 -15.46 -9.82 -7.03
CA ASP A 63 -16.26 -10.86 -6.40
C ASP A 63 -15.39 -11.84 -5.59
N VAL A 64 -14.23 -12.25 -6.14
CA VAL A 64 -13.26 -13.08 -5.41
C VAL A 64 -12.75 -12.39 -4.14
N LEU A 65 -12.44 -11.09 -4.20
CA LEU A 65 -11.96 -10.34 -3.03
C LEU A 65 -13.06 -10.17 -1.96
N VAL A 66 -14.32 -10.00 -2.38
CA VAL A 66 -15.47 -9.99 -1.48
C VAL A 66 -15.65 -11.37 -0.81
N GLU A 67 -15.57 -12.48 -1.56
CA GLU A 67 -15.66 -13.83 -1.02
C GLU A 67 -14.52 -14.12 -0.02
N LEU A 68 -13.33 -13.62 -0.28
CA LEU A 68 -12.19 -13.71 0.63
C LEU A 68 -12.33 -12.80 1.86
N GLY A 69 -13.30 -11.88 1.85
CA GLY A 69 -13.55 -10.93 2.92
C GLY A 69 -12.46 -9.84 3.02
N THR A 70 -11.66 -9.63 1.96
CA THR A 70 -10.59 -8.62 1.92
C THR A 70 -11.08 -7.25 1.46
N ILE A 71 -12.22 -7.20 0.77
CA ILE A 71 -12.98 -5.98 0.50
C ILE A 71 -14.45 -6.17 0.89
N SER A 72 -15.14 -5.06 1.15
CA SER A 72 -16.58 -5.04 1.43
C SER A 72 -17.25 -3.88 0.71
N VAL A 73 -18.60 -3.93 0.59
CA VAL A 73 -19.36 -2.81 0.06
C VAL A 73 -19.44 -1.71 1.12
N ALA A 74 -18.78 -0.58 0.88
CA ALA A 74 -18.84 0.60 1.73
C ALA A 74 -20.21 1.30 1.63
N PHE A 75 -20.68 1.50 0.41
CA PHE A 75 -22.01 2.07 0.12
C PHE A 75 -22.44 1.75 -1.31
N THR A 76 -23.73 2.04 -1.60
CA THR A 76 -24.31 1.89 -2.94
C THR A 76 -24.87 3.23 -3.41
N ARG A 77 -24.61 3.61 -4.66
CA ARG A 77 -25.22 4.78 -5.32
C ARG A 77 -26.10 4.36 -6.49
N ARG A 78 -27.12 5.16 -6.78
CA ARG A 78 -27.87 5.04 -8.04
C ARG A 78 -27.28 5.98 -9.09
N ILE A 79 -26.79 5.40 -10.20
CA ILE A 79 -26.25 6.15 -11.34
C ILE A 79 -27.03 5.76 -12.57
N LYS A 80 -27.69 6.71 -13.23
CA LYS A 80 -28.52 6.49 -14.41
C LYS A 80 -29.53 5.33 -14.24
N GLY A 81 -30.14 5.24 -13.05
CA GLY A 81 -31.14 4.21 -12.73
C GLY A 81 -30.58 2.88 -12.24
N SER A 82 -29.29 2.60 -12.41
CA SER A 82 -28.65 1.37 -11.97
C SER A 82 -28.01 1.52 -10.59
N LYS A 83 -28.04 0.46 -9.77
CA LYS A 83 -27.31 0.39 -8.50
C LYS A 83 -25.83 0.13 -8.78
N VAL A 84 -24.95 0.97 -8.24
CA VAL A 84 -23.49 0.84 -8.33
C VAL A 84 -22.94 0.70 -6.92
N ASN A 85 -22.26 -0.40 -6.66
CA ASN A 85 -21.58 -0.64 -5.38
C ASN A 85 -20.21 0.02 -5.40
N TYR A 86 -19.86 0.63 -4.27
CA TYR A 86 -18.53 1.13 -3.96
C TYR A 86 -17.92 0.24 -2.90
N TYR A 87 -16.69 -0.20 -3.12
CA TYR A 87 -15.99 -1.17 -2.31
C TYR A 87 -14.83 -0.50 -1.58
N GLU A 88 -14.58 -0.92 -0.35
CA GLU A 88 -13.44 -0.52 0.47
C GLU A 88 -12.69 -1.76 0.98
N ALA A 89 -11.41 -1.63 1.26
CA ALA A 89 -10.63 -2.72 1.85
C ALA A 89 -11.02 -2.92 3.32
N THR A 90 -11.22 -4.18 3.72
CA THR A 90 -11.53 -4.58 5.11
C THR A 90 -10.27 -4.85 5.92
N ALA A 91 -9.23 -5.37 5.27
CA ALA A 91 -7.89 -5.51 5.80
C ALA A 91 -6.99 -4.59 4.97
N ARG A 92 -6.17 -3.77 5.63
CA ARG A 92 -5.17 -3.00 4.89
C ARG A 92 -4.31 -3.98 4.12
N ALA A 93 -4.10 -3.73 2.83
CA ALA A 93 -3.17 -4.47 1.98
C ALA A 93 -1.69 -4.23 2.40
N LEU A 94 -1.48 -3.85 3.66
CA LEU A 94 -0.21 -3.60 4.28
C LEU A 94 0.17 -4.86 5.06
N PHE A 95 1.08 -5.62 4.47
CA PHE A 95 1.70 -6.74 5.14
C PHE A 95 2.64 -6.21 6.23
N SER A 96 2.59 -6.82 7.42
CA SER A 96 3.67 -6.68 8.38
C SER A 96 4.93 -7.36 7.83
N GLU A 97 6.11 -7.03 8.37
CA GLU A 97 7.33 -7.76 8.03
C GLU A 97 7.17 -9.27 8.27
N GLU A 98 6.45 -9.68 9.32
CA GLU A 98 6.15 -11.08 9.63
C GLU A 98 5.33 -11.74 8.53
N ASP A 99 4.32 -11.04 7.99
CA ASP A 99 3.53 -11.54 6.87
C ASP A 99 4.38 -11.66 5.60
N PHE A 100 5.26 -10.66 5.34
CA PHE A 100 6.13 -10.65 4.16
C PHE A 100 7.14 -11.81 4.17
N VAL A 101 7.72 -12.16 5.32
CA VAL A 101 8.66 -13.28 5.45
C VAL A 101 8.00 -14.60 5.03
N HIS A 102 6.71 -14.77 5.32
CA HIS A 102 5.95 -15.99 5.01
C HIS A 102 5.37 -16.04 3.59
N LEU A 103 5.51 -14.98 2.79
CA LEU A 103 5.08 -14.99 1.40
C LEU A 103 5.97 -15.93 0.55
N PRO A 104 5.39 -16.65 -0.43
CA PRO A 104 6.17 -17.34 -1.45
C PRO A 104 7.09 -16.37 -2.20
N GLU A 105 8.34 -16.76 -2.46
CA GLU A 105 9.34 -15.90 -3.14
C GLU A 105 8.83 -15.31 -4.46
N ALA A 106 8.09 -16.08 -5.24
CA ALA A 106 7.50 -15.60 -6.50
C ALA A 106 6.52 -14.43 -6.31
N LEU A 107 5.91 -14.30 -5.13
CA LEU A 107 4.98 -13.20 -4.81
C LEU A 107 5.70 -12.00 -4.19
N LYS A 108 6.79 -12.21 -3.46
CA LYS A 108 7.57 -11.12 -2.83
C LYS A 108 8.04 -10.10 -3.87
N GLY A 109 8.70 -10.57 -4.94
CA GLY A 109 9.19 -9.69 -6.01
C GLY A 109 8.08 -8.91 -6.71
N SER A 110 6.98 -9.57 -7.03
CA SER A 110 5.84 -8.92 -7.67
C SER A 110 5.17 -7.89 -6.76
N PHE A 111 5.07 -8.19 -5.47
CA PHE A 111 4.50 -7.29 -4.48
C PHE A 111 5.38 -6.05 -4.26
N SER A 112 6.69 -6.24 -4.11
CA SER A 112 7.66 -5.14 -3.99
C SER A 112 7.65 -4.25 -5.23
N ALA A 113 7.62 -4.84 -6.43
CA ALA A 113 7.55 -4.09 -7.68
C ALA A 113 6.26 -3.26 -7.77
N LEU A 114 5.13 -3.82 -7.33
CA LEU A 114 3.86 -3.10 -7.32
C LEU A 114 3.86 -1.92 -6.34
N ILE A 115 4.35 -2.10 -5.11
CA ILE A 115 4.48 -1.01 -4.14
C ILE A 115 5.34 0.11 -4.72
N CYS A 116 6.50 -0.24 -5.30
CA CYS A 116 7.40 0.74 -5.91
C CYS A 116 6.75 1.46 -7.10
N SER A 117 6.06 0.75 -8.00
CA SER A 117 5.41 1.37 -9.15
C SER A 117 4.26 2.30 -8.72
N THR A 118 3.41 1.86 -7.79
CA THR A 118 2.32 2.69 -7.27
C THR A 118 2.84 3.95 -6.59
N PHE A 119 3.93 3.83 -5.80
CA PHE A 119 4.56 5.00 -5.19
C PHE A 119 5.10 5.97 -6.25
N GLN A 120 5.78 5.47 -7.27
CA GLN A 120 6.30 6.29 -8.38
C GLN A 120 5.19 6.98 -9.16
N GLU A 121 4.07 6.30 -9.43
CA GLU A 121 2.90 6.88 -10.07
C GLU A 121 2.32 8.03 -9.23
N ASN A 122 2.12 7.84 -7.93
CA ASN A 122 1.64 8.89 -7.04
C ASN A 122 2.58 10.10 -6.97
N VAL A 123 3.90 9.88 -6.94
CA VAL A 123 4.88 10.96 -7.00
C VAL A 123 4.77 11.72 -8.33
N HIS A 124 4.70 11.00 -9.44
CA HIS A 124 4.59 11.59 -10.78
C HIS A 124 3.30 12.44 -10.93
N GLU A 125 2.16 11.90 -10.52
CA GLU A 125 0.88 12.62 -10.55
C GLU A 125 0.91 13.87 -9.67
N SER A 126 1.52 13.79 -8.47
CA SER A 126 1.65 14.92 -7.57
C SER A 126 2.55 16.04 -8.15
N LEU A 127 3.62 15.67 -8.86
CA LEU A 127 4.47 16.62 -9.58
C LEU A 127 3.73 17.29 -10.73
N LEU A 128 3.00 16.51 -11.55
CA LEU A 128 2.19 17.05 -12.66
C LEU A 128 1.09 18.01 -12.17
N ALA A 129 0.47 17.68 -11.05
CA ALA A 129 -0.55 18.51 -10.41
C ALA A 129 0.02 19.72 -9.65
N SER A 130 1.35 19.86 -9.58
CA SER A 130 2.05 20.92 -8.83
C SER A 130 1.69 20.97 -7.34
N VAL A 131 1.31 19.81 -6.74
CA VAL A 131 0.97 19.71 -5.32
C VAL A 131 2.10 19.09 -4.49
N PHE A 132 3.09 18.48 -5.12
CA PHE A 132 4.20 17.80 -4.43
C PHE A 132 4.97 18.74 -3.50
N ASP A 133 5.20 19.98 -3.91
CA ASP A 133 5.94 21.02 -3.16
C ASP A 133 5.03 22.12 -2.58
N SER A 134 3.72 21.87 -2.48
CA SER A 134 2.75 22.90 -2.03
C SER A 134 2.88 23.29 -0.56
N TYR A 135 3.50 22.44 0.26
CA TYR A 135 3.75 22.68 1.69
C TYR A 135 5.25 22.71 1.98
N ALA A 136 5.70 23.70 2.74
CA ALA A 136 7.10 23.83 3.16
C ALA A 136 7.53 22.68 4.09
N GLU A 137 6.59 22.12 4.85
CA GLU A 137 6.78 21.02 5.80
C GLU A 137 6.82 19.65 5.13
N ARG A 138 6.67 19.56 3.79
CA ARG A 138 6.80 18.29 3.10
C ARG A 138 8.14 17.62 3.42
N HIS A 139 8.12 16.32 3.59
CA HIS A 139 9.34 15.55 3.77
C HIS A 139 9.71 14.83 2.48
N ALA A 140 10.91 15.11 1.97
CA ALA A 140 11.52 14.34 0.89
C ALA A 140 12.99 14.13 1.22
N SER A 141 13.38 12.90 1.48
CA SER A 141 14.77 12.55 1.78
C SER A 141 15.18 11.26 1.08
N TRP A 142 16.43 11.22 0.70
CA TRP A 142 17.10 10.06 0.16
C TRP A 142 18.54 10.03 0.67
N SER A 143 18.99 8.88 1.15
CA SER A 143 20.35 8.74 1.68
C SER A 143 20.91 7.36 1.38
N PRO A 144 22.01 7.26 0.61
CA PRO A 144 22.78 6.01 0.51
C PRO A 144 23.57 5.79 1.80
N LEU A 145 23.36 4.64 2.44
CA LEU A 145 24.03 4.27 3.68
C LEU A 145 24.93 3.06 3.45
N ARG A 146 26.01 2.98 4.21
CA ARG A 146 26.87 1.79 4.30
C ARG A 146 26.68 1.20 5.70
N LEU A 147 26.02 0.06 5.79
CA LEU A 147 25.66 -0.58 7.04
C LEU A 147 26.13 -2.03 7.05
N ASP A 148 26.43 -2.54 8.21
CA ASP A 148 26.48 -3.98 8.45
C ASP A 148 25.04 -4.54 8.62
N LEU A 149 24.91 -5.85 8.69
CA LEU A 149 23.60 -6.51 8.83
C LEU A 149 22.86 -6.02 10.09
N ILE A 150 23.58 -5.82 11.20
CA ILE A 150 22.97 -5.37 12.46
C ILE A 150 22.42 -3.95 12.32
N GLY A 151 23.18 -3.07 11.68
CA GLY A 151 22.76 -1.70 11.38
C GLY A 151 21.57 -1.64 10.44
N PHE A 152 21.57 -2.50 9.41
CA PHE A 152 20.43 -2.62 8.48
C PHE A 152 19.15 -3.07 9.20
N LEU A 153 19.21 -4.12 10.01
CA LEU A 153 18.04 -4.61 10.75
C LEU A 153 17.50 -3.57 11.75
N LYS A 154 18.40 -2.83 12.42
CA LYS A 154 17.98 -1.72 13.30
C LYS A 154 17.30 -0.59 12.53
N LEU A 155 17.79 -0.27 11.32
CA LEU A 155 17.16 0.72 10.46
C LEU A 155 15.75 0.27 10.06
N CYS A 156 15.58 -0.95 9.58
CA CYS A 156 14.27 -1.51 9.22
C CYS A 156 13.28 -1.43 10.39
N GLY A 157 13.70 -1.86 11.60
CA GLY A 157 12.84 -1.77 12.79
C GLY A 157 12.42 -0.33 13.13
N ARG A 158 13.27 0.67 12.92
CA ARG A 158 12.88 2.09 13.10
C ARG A 158 11.88 2.57 12.05
N LEU A 159 12.04 2.13 10.79
CA LEU A 159 11.08 2.45 9.74
C LEU A 159 9.72 1.84 10.04
N ASP A 160 9.69 0.61 10.56
CA ASP A 160 8.46 -0.06 11.00
C ASP A 160 7.77 0.66 12.16
N GLU A 161 8.52 1.13 13.16
CA GLU A 161 8.01 1.95 14.27
C GLU A 161 7.33 3.24 13.74
N ILE A 162 7.97 3.94 12.81
CA ILE A 162 7.40 5.14 12.17
C ILE A 162 6.13 4.76 11.43
N PHE A 163 6.16 3.70 10.62
CA PHE A 163 5.01 3.22 9.87
C PHE A 163 3.82 2.89 10.78
N CYS A 164 4.06 2.21 11.90
CA CYS A 164 3.02 1.94 12.90
C CYS A 164 2.40 3.21 13.48
N SER A 165 3.17 4.30 13.61
CA SER A 165 2.67 5.58 14.13
C SER A 165 1.72 6.29 13.15
N LEU A 166 1.87 6.09 11.84
CA LEU A 166 1.03 6.72 10.81
C LEU A 166 -0.46 6.36 10.98
N ASN A 167 -0.76 5.16 11.46
CA ASN A 167 -2.13 4.73 11.71
C ASN A 167 -2.80 5.54 12.82
N ALA A 168 -2.06 5.82 13.89
CA ALA A 168 -2.56 6.63 15.00
C ALA A 168 -2.82 8.08 14.55
N GLU A 169 -1.92 8.64 13.72
CA GLU A 169 -2.11 9.98 13.16
C GLU A 169 -3.31 10.05 12.22
N GLN A 170 -3.53 9.03 11.40
CA GLN A 170 -4.71 8.96 10.53
C GLN A 170 -6.01 8.90 11.35
N GLU A 171 -6.07 8.07 12.40
CA GLU A 171 -7.23 7.97 13.28
C GLU A 171 -7.53 9.32 13.96
N ALA A 172 -6.50 9.95 14.53
CA ALA A 172 -6.62 11.26 15.15
C ALA A 172 -7.06 12.36 14.15
N ALA A 173 -6.56 12.32 12.92
CA ALA A 173 -6.98 13.23 11.85
C ALA A 173 -8.44 13.01 11.46
N MET A 174 -8.88 11.75 11.33
CA MET A 174 -10.29 11.44 11.05
C MET A 174 -11.23 11.97 12.13
N GLU A 175 -10.87 11.83 13.41
CA GLU A 175 -11.66 12.39 14.51
C GLU A 175 -11.69 13.93 14.48
N ARG A 176 -10.60 14.60 14.14
CA ARG A 176 -10.57 16.06 13.96
C ARG A 176 -11.48 16.50 12.81
N MET A 177 -11.40 15.85 11.66
CA MET A 177 -12.23 16.16 10.48
C MET A 177 -13.72 15.93 10.75
N GLN A 178 -14.09 14.87 11.46
CA GLN A 178 -15.48 14.64 11.86
C GLN A 178 -16.05 15.76 12.71
N ARG A 179 -15.21 16.39 13.58
CA ARG A 179 -15.63 17.50 14.46
C ARG A 179 -15.64 18.85 13.74
N SER A 180 -14.67 19.09 12.85
CA SER A 180 -14.51 20.38 12.17
C SER A 180 -15.27 20.48 10.85
N GLY A 181 -15.63 19.36 10.23
CA GLY A 181 -16.15 19.33 8.85
C GLY A 181 -15.10 19.65 7.78
N GLU A 182 -13.82 19.66 8.15
CA GLU A 182 -12.69 19.92 7.25
C GLU A 182 -12.55 18.80 6.19
N ARG A 183 -12.16 19.17 4.98
CA ARG A 183 -11.94 18.20 3.92
C ARG A 183 -10.63 17.45 4.13
N PRO A 184 -10.57 16.13 3.84
CA PRO A 184 -9.33 15.37 3.93
C PRO A 184 -8.29 15.85 2.92
N MET A 185 -7.04 15.89 3.35
CA MET A 185 -5.87 15.96 2.49
C MET A 185 -5.44 14.54 2.14
N HIS A 186 -5.21 14.26 0.87
CA HIS A 186 -4.66 12.98 0.42
C HIS A 186 -3.13 13.05 0.50
N VAL A 187 -2.53 12.18 1.29
CA VAL A 187 -1.08 12.15 1.54
C VAL A 187 -0.55 10.77 1.20
N THR A 188 0.51 10.71 0.39
CA THR A 188 1.26 9.48 0.13
C THR A 188 2.55 9.50 0.94
N VAL A 189 2.78 8.45 1.72
CA VAL A 189 4.02 8.23 2.46
C VAL A 189 4.67 6.95 1.94
N GLY A 190 5.93 7.04 1.48
CA GLY A 190 6.75 5.90 1.09
C GLY A 190 8.01 5.84 1.93
N MET A 191 8.31 4.66 2.48
CA MET A 191 9.54 4.39 3.23
C MET A 191 10.14 3.09 2.71
N PHE A 192 11.41 3.14 2.29
CA PHE A 192 12.08 2.01 1.68
C PHE A 192 13.48 1.84 2.30
N GLY A 193 13.73 0.67 2.89
CA GLY A 193 15.05 0.24 3.32
C GLY A 193 15.39 -1.08 2.62
N PHE A 194 16.33 -1.07 1.68
CA PHE A 194 16.71 -2.26 0.91
C PHE A 194 18.18 -2.23 0.54
N GLU A 195 18.74 -3.40 0.27
CA GLU A 195 20.10 -3.55 -0.23
C GLU A 195 20.17 -3.07 -1.68
N THR A 196 21.19 -2.27 -1.98
CA THR A 196 21.53 -1.87 -3.34
C THR A 196 22.79 -2.57 -3.81
N PRO A 197 22.92 -2.92 -5.12
CA PRO A 197 24.16 -3.45 -5.62
C PRO A 197 25.31 -2.45 -5.39
N PRO A 198 26.54 -2.93 -5.13
CA PRO A 198 27.68 -2.05 -4.96
C PRO A 198 27.90 -1.20 -6.23
N PRO A 199 28.37 0.05 -6.09
CA PRO A 199 28.64 0.90 -7.24
C PRO A 199 29.71 0.26 -8.15
N ALA A 200 29.52 0.33 -9.46
CA ALA A 200 30.35 -0.32 -10.48
C ALA A 200 31.87 -0.02 -10.35
N ARG A 201 32.26 1.04 -9.66
CA ARG A 201 33.67 1.43 -9.43
C ARG A 201 34.37 0.66 -8.31
N GLU A 202 33.69 -0.09 -7.45
CA GLU A 202 34.31 -0.88 -6.37
C GLU A 202 34.87 -2.24 -6.87
N HIS A 203 34.54 -2.64 -8.11
CA HIS A 203 35.09 -3.87 -8.70
C HIS A 203 36.49 -3.71 -9.31
N GLU A 204 37.05 -2.49 -9.40
CA GLU A 204 38.33 -2.20 -10.03
C GLU A 204 39.48 -1.87 -9.06
N GLN A 205 39.34 -2.10 -7.76
CA GLN A 205 40.51 -2.01 -6.90
C GLN A 205 41.34 -3.29 -7.03
N PRO A 206 42.50 -3.27 -7.74
CA PRO A 206 43.41 -4.40 -7.74
C PRO A 206 43.87 -4.63 -6.31
N ARG A 207 43.76 -5.87 -5.82
CA ARG A 207 44.40 -6.28 -4.57
C ARG A 207 45.88 -5.96 -4.71
N MET A 208 46.35 -4.97 -4.01
CA MET A 208 47.77 -4.69 -3.91
C MET A 208 48.47 -5.90 -3.27
N PRO A 209 49.63 -6.30 -3.80
CA PRO A 209 50.37 -7.49 -3.37
C PRO A 209 50.87 -7.39 -1.92
#